data_47dee6af8ebdabdac39c0d626332447f
#
_entry.id   47dee6af8ebdabdac39c0d626332447f
#
_cell.length_a   1.000
_cell.length_b   1.000
_cell.length_c   1.000
_cell.angle_alpha   90.00
_cell.angle_beta   90.00
_cell.angle_gamma   90.00
#
_symmetry.space_group_name_H-M   'P 1'
#
loop_
_entity.id
_entity.type
_entity.pdbx_description
1 polymer ?
#
loop_
_entity_poly.entity_id
_entity_poly.type
_entity_poly.pdbx_seq_one_letter_code
_entity_poly.pdbx_strand_id
1 'polypeptide(L)'
;MKRPKIIQDIINYTRFKAFNLWPEIILKLEFRRRSGYRLDLKNPQTYNEKLQWLKLYWEDPKATICADKYLVREYVASKGLKHLLNDLYEVYDDIEDVDFDKLPYKFVMKVSHGCGQNLVCTDKKKVNWEKEKKKFK
;
A
#
# COMPACT_ATOMS: atom_id res chain seq x y z
N MET A 1 20.97 -7.60 -12.30
CA MET A 1 20.05 -8.27 -13.24
C MET A 1 18.66 -8.34 -12.59
N LYS A 2 17.62 -7.72 -13.15
CA LYS A 2 16.24 -7.84 -12.63
C LYS A 2 15.69 -9.22 -13.02
N ARG A 3 15.09 -9.91 -12.07
CA ARG A 3 14.45 -11.22 -12.32
C ARG A 3 13.26 -11.07 -13.27
N PRO A 4 13.00 -12.03 -14.15
CA PRO A 4 11.79 -12.03 -14.97
C PRO A 4 10.52 -11.90 -14.10
N LYS A 5 9.51 -11.17 -14.57
CA LYS A 5 8.27 -10.89 -13.83
C LYS A 5 7.60 -12.18 -13.33
N ILE A 6 7.50 -13.19 -14.20
CA ILE A 6 6.89 -14.49 -13.87
C ILE A 6 7.58 -15.16 -12.65
N ILE A 7 8.90 -15.14 -12.61
CA ILE A 7 9.65 -15.71 -11.48
C ILE A 7 9.36 -14.92 -10.21
N GLN A 8 9.27 -13.59 -10.30
CA GLN A 8 8.95 -12.75 -9.16
C GLN A 8 7.52 -13.00 -8.66
N ASP A 9 6.57 -13.20 -9.55
CA ASP A 9 5.17 -13.49 -9.19
C ASP A 9 5.04 -14.86 -8.51
N ILE A 10 5.74 -15.89 -9.00
CA ILE A 10 5.80 -17.20 -8.35
C ILE A 10 6.40 -17.09 -6.93
N ILE A 11 7.51 -16.36 -6.78
CA ILE A 11 8.13 -16.14 -5.46
C ILE A 11 7.17 -15.43 -4.52
N ASN A 12 6.49 -14.41 -4.98
CA ASN A 12 5.53 -13.66 -4.17
C ASN A 12 4.34 -14.54 -3.75
N TYR A 13 3.81 -15.34 -4.67
CA TYR A 13 2.73 -16.27 -4.38
C TYR A 13 3.12 -17.35 -3.37
N THR A 14 4.29 -17.97 -3.55
CA THR A 14 4.77 -19.01 -2.59
C THR A 14 5.04 -18.42 -1.22
N ARG A 15 5.57 -17.19 -1.14
CA ARG A 15 5.77 -16.47 0.13
C ARG A 15 4.46 -16.13 0.80
N PHE A 16 3.47 -15.68 0.06
CA PHE A 16 2.13 -15.40 0.57
C PHE A 16 1.48 -16.67 1.15
N LYS A 17 1.54 -17.79 0.44
CA LYS A 17 1.05 -19.09 0.93
C LYS A 17 1.80 -19.55 2.19
N ALA A 18 3.12 -19.46 2.19
CA ALA A 18 3.95 -19.84 3.34
C ALA A 18 3.67 -18.93 4.55
N PHE A 19 3.45 -17.62 4.35
CA PHE A 19 3.08 -16.71 5.42
C PHE A 19 1.72 -17.06 6.02
N ASN A 20 0.73 -17.42 5.22
CA ASN A 20 -0.58 -17.82 5.72
C ASN A 20 -0.56 -19.13 6.53
N LEU A 21 0.33 -20.06 6.19
CA LEU A 21 0.46 -21.34 6.92
C LEU A 21 1.37 -21.21 8.16
N TRP A 22 2.45 -20.44 8.08
CA TRP A 22 3.45 -20.30 9.15
C TRP A 22 3.89 -18.84 9.35
N PRO A 23 2.96 -17.95 9.76
CA PRO A 23 3.23 -16.52 9.79
C PRO A 23 4.41 -16.16 10.70
N GLU A 24 4.51 -16.73 11.89
CA GLU A 24 5.62 -16.45 12.81
C GLU A 24 6.97 -16.91 12.25
N ILE A 25 7.03 -18.10 11.66
CA ILE A 25 8.28 -18.67 11.15
C ILE A 25 8.81 -17.81 10.00
N ILE A 26 7.94 -17.50 9.04
CA ILE A 26 8.29 -16.66 7.89
C ILE A 26 8.72 -15.28 8.34
N LEU A 27 7.98 -14.69 9.30
CA LEU A 27 8.29 -13.37 9.83
C LEU A 27 9.65 -13.35 10.54
N LYS A 28 9.95 -14.35 11.37
CA LYS A 28 11.26 -14.50 12.05
C LYS A 28 12.42 -14.64 11.07
N LEU A 29 12.24 -15.43 10.02
CA LEU A 29 13.25 -15.61 8.97
C LEU A 29 13.50 -14.33 8.18
N GLU A 30 12.44 -13.65 7.74
CA GLU A 30 12.56 -12.39 7.01
C GLU A 30 13.14 -11.27 7.86
N PHE A 31 12.73 -11.17 9.10
CA PHE A 31 13.26 -10.19 10.04
C PHE A 31 14.76 -10.39 10.24
N ARG A 32 15.19 -11.62 10.55
CA ARG A 32 16.61 -11.93 10.71
C ARG A 32 17.43 -11.58 9.46
N ARG A 33 16.90 -11.90 8.27
CA ARG A 33 17.57 -11.60 7.00
C ARG A 33 17.74 -10.08 6.76
N ARG A 34 16.78 -9.26 7.21
CA ARG A 34 16.79 -7.80 6.97
C ARG A 34 17.50 -7.02 8.08
N SER A 35 17.33 -7.46 9.32
CA SER A 35 17.80 -6.73 10.51
C SER A 35 19.13 -7.27 11.07
N GLY A 36 19.55 -8.47 10.64
CA GLY A 36 20.80 -9.09 11.08
C GLY A 36 20.74 -9.77 12.46
N TYR A 37 19.62 -9.64 13.19
CA TYR A 37 19.44 -10.27 14.50
C TYR A 37 18.13 -11.05 14.60
N ARG A 38 17.93 -11.80 15.69
CA ARG A 38 16.75 -12.65 15.88
C ARG A 38 15.58 -11.83 16.40
N LEU A 39 14.38 -12.11 15.86
CA LEU A 39 13.12 -11.53 16.32
C LEU A 39 12.64 -12.25 17.60
N ASP A 40 12.49 -11.51 18.69
CA ASP A 40 11.80 -11.96 19.89
C ASP A 40 10.35 -11.45 19.91
N LEU A 41 9.41 -12.37 19.63
CA LEU A 41 7.99 -12.06 19.67
C LEU A 41 7.39 -12.21 21.09
N LYS A 42 8.08 -12.87 22.01
CA LYS A 42 7.60 -13.03 23.39
C LYS A 42 7.86 -11.79 24.22
N ASN A 43 8.99 -11.12 23.96
CA ASN A 43 9.38 -9.91 24.67
C ASN A 43 10.02 -8.89 23.71
N PRO A 44 9.22 -8.27 22.80
CA PRO A 44 9.75 -7.35 21.79
C PRO A 44 10.24 -6.06 22.46
N GLN A 45 11.54 -5.78 22.37
CA GLN A 45 12.15 -4.60 22.98
C GLN A 45 12.26 -3.45 21.99
N THR A 46 12.72 -3.74 20.78
CA THR A 46 12.95 -2.71 19.77
C THR A 46 11.67 -2.31 19.04
N TYR A 47 11.66 -1.10 18.48
CA TYR A 47 10.57 -0.63 17.64
C TYR A 47 10.24 -1.61 16.49
N ASN A 48 11.27 -2.13 15.83
CA ASN A 48 11.09 -3.06 14.73
C ASN A 48 10.47 -4.40 15.17
N GLU A 49 10.83 -4.91 16.33
CA GLU A 49 10.23 -6.13 16.92
C GLU A 49 8.76 -5.89 17.28
N LYS A 50 8.46 -4.75 17.91
CA LYS A 50 7.09 -4.34 18.24
C LYS A 50 6.21 -4.23 17.00
N LEU A 51 6.73 -3.70 15.90
CA LEU A 51 6.00 -3.68 14.61
C LEU A 51 5.73 -5.09 14.06
N GLN A 52 6.66 -6.04 14.21
CA GLN A 52 6.41 -7.41 13.79
C GLN A 52 5.36 -8.11 14.68
N TRP A 53 5.41 -7.83 15.97
CA TRP A 53 4.42 -8.33 16.92
C TRP A 53 3.01 -7.83 16.57
N LEU A 54 2.86 -6.53 16.29
CA LEU A 54 1.60 -5.92 15.88
C LEU A 54 1.03 -6.56 14.60
N LYS A 55 1.86 -6.95 13.64
CA LYS A 55 1.40 -7.63 12.41
C LYS A 55 0.76 -8.98 12.65
N LEU A 56 1.08 -9.67 13.74
CA LEU A 56 0.59 -11.01 14.05
C LEU A 56 -0.57 -11.01 15.05
N TYR A 57 -0.55 -10.09 15.98
CA TYR A 57 -1.39 -10.20 17.18
C TYR A 57 -2.31 -8.99 17.41
N TRP A 58 -2.08 -7.88 16.68
CA TRP A 58 -2.95 -6.72 16.82
C TRP A 58 -4.02 -6.71 15.72
N GLU A 59 -5.26 -6.66 16.16
CA GLU A 59 -6.42 -6.54 15.30
C GLU A 59 -7.23 -5.31 15.71
N ASP A 60 -7.50 -4.45 14.74
CA ASP A 60 -8.40 -3.31 14.89
C ASP A 60 -9.28 -3.22 13.65
N PRO A 61 -10.61 -3.29 13.80
CA PRO A 61 -11.53 -3.14 12.68
C PRO A 61 -11.33 -1.87 11.87
N LYS A 62 -10.81 -0.81 12.52
CA LYS A 62 -10.50 0.46 11.86
C LYS A 62 -9.22 0.42 11.03
N ALA A 63 -8.35 -0.57 11.24
CA ALA A 63 -7.07 -0.62 10.53
C ALA A 63 -7.26 -0.66 9.01
N THR A 64 -8.21 -1.45 8.50
CA THR A 64 -8.54 -1.52 7.09
C THR A 64 -9.06 -0.18 6.56
N ILE A 65 -9.98 0.46 7.28
CA ILE A 65 -10.52 1.79 6.93
C ILE A 65 -9.40 2.83 6.90
N CYS A 66 -8.53 2.83 7.92
CA CYS A 66 -7.42 3.78 8.01
C CYS A 66 -6.30 3.52 6.98
N ALA A 67 -6.16 2.28 6.50
CA ALA A 67 -5.19 1.95 5.46
C ALA A 67 -5.68 2.30 4.04
N ASP A 68 -6.98 2.37 3.83
CA ASP A 68 -7.58 2.80 2.56
C ASP A 68 -7.57 4.33 2.44
N LYS A 69 -6.97 4.85 1.35
CA LYS A 69 -6.79 6.30 1.15
C LYS A 69 -8.09 7.06 0.88
N TYR A 70 -9.14 6.36 0.45
CA TYR A 70 -10.45 6.93 0.25
C TYR A 70 -11.29 6.84 1.54
N LEU A 71 -11.41 5.65 2.13
CA LEU A 71 -12.23 5.42 3.31
C LEU A 71 -11.73 6.19 4.55
N VAL A 72 -10.42 6.36 4.71
CA VAL A 72 -9.86 7.13 5.83
C VAL A 72 -10.32 8.60 5.86
N ARG A 73 -10.75 9.14 4.73
CA ARG A 73 -11.22 10.53 4.64
C ARG A 73 -12.45 10.78 5.50
N GLU A 74 -13.40 9.85 5.50
CA GLU A 74 -14.59 9.93 6.34
C GLU A 74 -14.23 9.82 7.82
N TYR A 75 -13.34 8.91 8.18
CA TYR A 75 -12.81 8.80 9.54
C TYR A 75 -12.13 10.09 10.01
N VAL A 76 -11.26 10.70 9.21
CA VAL A 76 -10.61 11.97 9.53
C VAL A 76 -11.64 13.10 9.68
N ALA A 77 -12.63 13.17 8.78
CA ALA A 77 -13.70 14.15 8.85
C ALA A 77 -14.55 14.00 10.13
N SER A 78 -14.85 12.75 10.55
CA SER A 78 -15.59 12.46 11.79
C SER A 78 -14.86 12.91 13.06
N LYS A 79 -13.53 13.12 12.98
CA LYS A 79 -12.71 13.68 14.06
C LYS A 79 -12.62 15.21 14.05
N GLY A 80 -13.42 15.89 13.22
CA GLY A 80 -13.37 17.34 13.08
C GLY A 80 -12.19 17.86 12.25
N LEU A 81 -11.43 16.96 11.62
CA LEU A 81 -10.19 17.28 10.92
C LEU A 81 -10.35 17.36 9.39
N LYS A 82 -11.57 17.57 8.90
CA LYS A 82 -11.85 17.65 7.47
C LYS A 82 -10.97 18.68 6.74
N HIS A 83 -10.61 19.76 7.41
CA HIS A 83 -9.77 20.84 6.87
C HIS A 83 -8.33 20.41 6.55
N LEU A 84 -7.88 19.25 7.05
CA LEU A 84 -6.56 18.70 6.74
C LEU A 84 -6.55 17.81 5.49
N LEU A 85 -7.75 17.49 4.96
CA LEU A 85 -7.85 16.64 3.77
C LEU A 85 -7.62 17.47 2.51
N ASN A 86 -6.80 16.93 1.61
CA ASN A 86 -6.66 17.48 0.26
C ASN A 86 -7.98 17.36 -0.50
N ASP A 87 -8.16 18.19 -1.52
CA ASP A 87 -9.31 18.11 -2.41
C ASP A 87 -9.35 16.73 -3.09
N LEU A 88 -10.53 16.13 -3.12
CA LEU A 88 -10.83 14.93 -3.86
C LEU A 88 -11.58 15.33 -5.11
N TYR A 89 -10.98 15.11 -6.27
CA TYR A 89 -11.59 15.44 -7.54
C TYR A 89 -12.57 14.36 -7.99
N GLU A 90 -12.13 13.10 -7.96
CA GLU A 90 -12.93 11.97 -8.43
C GLU A 90 -12.42 10.65 -7.82
N VAL A 91 -13.28 9.63 -7.86
CA VAL A 91 -12.97 8.24 -7.50
C VAL A 91 -13.45 7.35 -8.62
N TYR A 92 -12.62 6.42 -9.05
CA TYR A 92 -12.90 5.47 -10.11
C TYR A 92 -12.58 4.06 -9.65
N ASP A 93 -13.37 3.10 -10.07
CA ASP A 93 -13.15 1.68 -9.79
C ASP A 93 -12.16 1.05 -10.76
N ASP A 94 -12.14 1.51 -12.01
CA ASP A 94 -11.20 1.08 -13.04
C ASP A 94 -10.46 2.27 -13.66
N ILE A 95 -9.22 2.07 -14.02
CA ILE A 95 -8.38 3.08 -14.70
C ILE A 95 -8.92 3.44 -16.11
N GLU A 96 -9.67 2.55 -16.73
CA GLU A 96 -10.27 2.81 -18.05
C GLU A 96 -11.46 3.78 -17.96
N ASP A 97 -12.09 3.90 -16.79
CA ASP A 97 -13.21 4.83 -16.57
C ASP A 97 -12.74 6.27 -16.32
N VAL A 98 -11.43 6.46 -16.16
CA VAL A 98 -10.86 7.79 -15.86
C VAL A 98 -10.97 8.71 -17.07
N ASP A 99 -11.80 9.74 -16.92
CA ASP A 99 -11.86 10.85 -17.87
C ASP A 99 -10.77 11.89 -17.55
N PHE A 100 -9.62 11.70 -18.19
CA PHE A 100 -8.47 12.58 -17.98
C PHE A 100 -8.72 14.03 -18.40
N ASP A 101 -9.66 14.29 -19.30
CA ASP A 101 -9.96 15.65 -19.76
C ASP A 101 -10.65 16.48 -18.69
N LYS A 102 -11.49 15.84 -17.86
CA LYS A 102 -12.16 16.48 -16.72
C LYS A 102 -11.24 16.79 -15.55
N LEU A 103 -10.13 16.07 -15.40
CA LEU A 103 -9.21 16.30 -14.30
C LEU A 103 -8.47 17.63 -14.44
N PRO A 104 -8.06 18.28 -13.33
CA PRO A 104 -7.25 19.48 -13.35
C PRO A 104 -5.95 19.29 -14.12
N TYR A 105 -5.32 20.41 -14.54
CA TYR A 105 -4.04 20.34 -15.24
C TYR A 105 -2.93 19.67 -14.41
N LYS A 106 -2.98 19.85 -13.09
CA LYS A 106 -2.08 19.22 -12.12
C LYS A 106 -2.89 18.43 -11.11
N PHE A 107 -2.57 17.17 -10.91
CA PHE A 107 -3.23 16.31 -9.94
C PHE A 107 -2.35 15.15 -9.50
N VAL A 108 -2.76 14.45 -8.46
CA VAL A 108 -2.15 13.21 -8.01
C VAL A 108 -3.21 12.10 -8.07
N MET A 109 -2.90 11.03 -8.77
CA MET A 109 -3.72 9.82 -8.79
C MET A 109 -3.05 8.73 -7.96
N LYS A 110 -3.83 8.03 -7.14
CA LYS A 110 -3.35 6.98 -6.23
C LYS A 110 -4.35 5.84 -6.21
N VAL A 111 -3.86 4.60 -6.06
CA VAL A 111 -4.76 3.50 -5.68
C VAL A 111 -5.22 3.68 -4.24
N SER A 112 -6.44 3.27 -3.91
CA SER A 112 -7.03 3.39 -2.58
C SER A 112 -6.24 2.55 -1.56
N HIS A 113 -5.84 1.34 -1.94
CA HIS A 113 -5.07 0.41 -1.11
C HIS A 113 -3.68 0.15 -1.69
N GLY A 114 -2.76 -0.35 -0.89
CA GLY A 114 -1.39 -0.64 -1.30
C GLY A 114 -0.46 0.58 -1.35
N CYS A 115 0.75 0.36 -1.84
CA CYS A 115 1.79 1.38 -1.94
C CYS A 115 2.53 1.30 -3.28
N GLY A 116 3.00 2.47 -3.76
CA GLY A 116 3.86 2.52 -4.95
C GLY A 116 3.14 2.78 -6.28
N GLN A 117 1.84 2.59 -6.36
CA GLN A 117 1.05 2.93 -7.56
C GLN A 117 0.51 4.36 -7.41
N ASN A 118 1.36 5.33 -7.71
CA ASN A 118 1.01 6.74 -7.67
C ASN A 118 1.47 7.42 -8.97
N LEU A 119 0.66 8.34 -9.46
CA LEU A 119 1.00 9.26 -10.55
C LEU A 119 0.92 10.69 -10.03
N VAL A 120 2.03 11.41 -10.06
CA VAL A 120 2.06 12.86 -9.83
C VAL A 120 2.09 13.53 -11.20
N CYS A 121 0.95 14.05 -11.63
CA CYS A 121 0.80 14.76 -12.88
C CYS A 121 1.03 16.26 -12.64
N THR A 122 2.15 16.78 -13.13
CA THR A 122 2.48 18.22 -13.12
C THR A 122 2.16 18.89 -14.45
N ASP A 123 2.03 18.12 -15.52
CA ASP A 123 1.71 18.59 -16.86
C ASP A 123 1.06 17.43 -17.67
N LYS A 124 -0.24 17.51 -17.91
CA LYS A 124 -0.99 16.50 -18.66
C LYS A 124 -0.42 16.21 -20.05
N LYS A 125 0.15 17.21 -20.72
CA LYS A 125 0.70 17.09 -22.08
C LYS A 125 1.99 16.25 -22.12
N LYS A 126 2.67 16.10 -20.99
CA LYS A 126 3.92 15.33 -20.88
C LYS A 126 3.71 13.91 -20.38
N VAL A 127 2.48 13.54 -19.96
CA VAL A 127 2.19 12.22 -19.42
C VAL A 127 1.97 11.22 -20.55
N ASN A 128 2.68 10.10 -20.50
CA ASN A 128 2.41 8.97 -21.38
C ASN A 128 1.30 8.11 -20.75
N TRP A 129 0.05 8.39 -21.11
CA TRP A 129 -1.14 7.76 -20.54
C TRP A 129 -1.16 6.23 -20.74
N GLU A 130 -0.74 5.74 -21.90
CA GLU A 130 -0.66 4.29 -22.16
C GLU A 130 0.27 3.56 -21.20
N LYS A 131 1.41 4.19 -20.85
CA LYS A 131 2.36 3.65 -19.89
C LYS A 131 1.85 3.75 -18.47
N GLU A 132 1.24 4.88 -18.13
CA GLU A 132 0.74 5.11 -16.77
C GLU A 132 -0.46 4.22 -16.45
N LYS A 133 -1.44 4.08 -17.37
CA LYS A 133 -2.57 3.17 -17.21
C LYS A 133 -2.14 1.73 -16.86
N LYS A 134 -1.07 1.23 -17.49
CA LYS A 134 -0.52 -0.12 -17.20
C LYS A 134 0.01 -0.29 -15.77
N LYS A 135 0.24 0.78 -15.03
CA LYS A 135 0.67 0.70 -13.62
C LYS A 135 -0.51 0.55 -12.68
N PHE A 136 -1.70 0.97 -13.08
CA PHE A 136 -2.91 0.94 -12.28
C PHE A 136 -3.80 -0.28 -12.57
N LYS A 137 -3.50 -1.05 -13.62
CA LYS A 137 -4.00 -2.40 -13.87
C LYS A 137 -3.17 -3.42 -13.07
#